data_30cf200731e18e66b2d3b5e516795b9d
#
_entry.id   30cf200731e18e66b2d3b5e516795b9d
#
_cell.length_a   1.000
_cell.length_b   1.000
_cell.length_c   1.000
_cell.angle_alpha   90.00
_cell.angle_beta   90.00
_cell.angle_gamma   90.00
#
_symmetry.space_group_name_H-M   'P 1'
#
loop_
_entity.id
_entity.type
_entity.pdbx_description
1 polymer ?
#
loop_
_entity_poly.entity_id
_entity_poly.type
_entity_poly.pdbx_seq_one_letter_code
_entity_poly.pdbx_strand_id
1 'polypeptide(L)'
;MVLAIVLLGVSPIVVEAEVIDVPVTVSAGGGELNLTKKEIKEELAYQKQLVEKLRNADDNEEKIVKEYLADNDNAIANKIGNSEDSTEFIDTYIINDETQLIFTDTEVMLDTTEMSNENEATSEEEKLLREEDSNESIISSIKEFGETVLFGQKVYAAASKTVSARHTRTVYAKVSGNKLFTAGIGAKFTYNGAKVTAQTTENYVKVNGISGVVWSVHNKKNGVQKPSIKKRVVYQQATAKSGLTYKGNGLVVEEKYIRVNLECNHLGKVSKSSVVR
;
A
#
# COMPACT_ATOMS: atom_id res chain seq x y z
N MET A 1 -42.67 35.80 43.19
CA MET A 1 -42.97 35.05 41.97
C MET A 1 -41.64 34.60 41.36
N VAL A 2 -41.27 33.35 41.69
CA VAL A 2 -39.98 32.78 41.27
C VAL A 2 -40.24 31.90 40.05
N LEU A 3 -39.66 32.22 38.92
CA LEU A 3 -39.76 31.47 37.66
C LEU A 3 -38.73 30.38 37.64
N ALA A 4 -39.12 29.13 37.82
CA ALA A 4 -38.26 27.97 37.68
C ALA A 4 -38.13 27.59 36.20
N ILE A 5 -36.94 27.75 35.60
CA ILE A 5 -36.61 27.28 34.27
C ILE A 5 -36.17 25.82 34.40
N VAL A 6 -37.01 24.90 33.91
CA VAL A 6 -36.68 23.49 33.78
C VAL A 6 -35.86 23.33 32.47
N LEU A 7 -34.57 23.11 32.60
CA LEU A 7 -33.70 22.70 31.52
C LEU A 7 -33.91 21.20 31.26
N LEU A 8 -34.69 20.87 30.25
CA LEU A 8 -34.75 19.53 29.71
C LEU A 8 -33.44 19.23 28.99
N GLY A 9 -32.63 18.36 29.63
CA GLY A 9 -31.42 17.85 29.05
C GLY A 9 -31.75 16.95 27.84
N VAL A 10 -31.50 17.46 26.65
CA VAL A 10 -31.47 16.64 25.45
C VAL A 10 -30.13 15.92 25.45
N SER A 11 -30.14 14.62 25.78
CA SER A 11 -28.98 13.75 25.58
C SER A 11 -28.69 13.71 24.08
N PRO A 12 -27.44 13.93 23.65
CA PRO A 12 -27.10 13.73 22.26
C PRO A 12 -27.28 12.23 21.95
N ILE A 13 -28.19 11.92 21.04
CA ILE A 13 -28.25 10.62 20.40
C ILE A 13 -26.97 10.52 19.60
N VAL A 14 -26.00 9.76 20.12
CA VAL A 14 -24.87 9.29 19.33
C VAL A 14 -25.47 8.29 18.34
N VAL A 15 -25.79 8.76 17.14
CA VAL A 15 -26.01 7.90 16.00
C VAL A 15 -24.64 7.33 15.69
N GLU A 16 -24.33 6.13 16.17
CA GLU A 16 -23.27 5.33 15.58
C GLU A 16 -23.60 5.25 14.10
N ALA A 17 -22.85 5.99 13.30
CA ALA A 17 -22.87 5.83 11.86
C ALA A 17 -22.42 4.39 11.61
N GLU A 18 -23.37 3.51 11.31
CA GLU A 18 -23.06 2.23 10.68
C GLU A 18 -22.15 2.57 9.51
N VAL A 19 -20.89 2.14 9.59
CA VAL A 19 -19.95 2.23 8.48
C VAL A 19 -20.55 1.31 7.42
N ILE A 20 -21.36 1.90 6.53
CA ILE A 20 -21.88 1.21 5.37
C ILE A 20 -20.64 0.87 4.55
N ASP A 21 -20.30 -0.41 4.58
CA ASP A 21 -19.17 -1.03 3.87
C ASP A 21 -19.52 -1.06 2.37
N VAL A 22 -19.58 0.12 1.76
CA VAL A 22 -19.76 0.26 0.32
C VAL A 22 -18.36 0.22 -0.27
N PRO A 23 -18.05 -0.79 -1.11
CA PRO A 23 -16.76 -0.79 -1.81
C PRO A 23 -16.67 0.46 -2.66
N VAL A 24 -15.49 1.10 -2.64
CA VAL A 24 -15.19 2.17 -3.59
C VAL A 24 -14.91 1.51 -4.94
N THR A 25 -15.95 1.37 -5.75
CA THR A 25 -15.83 0.79 -7.08
C THR A 25 -15.18 1.80 -8.00
N VAL A 26 -13.98 1.50 -8.47
CA VAL A 26 -13.32 2.27 -9.54
C VAL A 26 -13.43 1.46 -10.81
N SER A 27 -14.37 1.82 -11.69
CA SER A 27 -14.41 1.30 -13.05
C SER A 27 -13.26 1.88 -13.87
N ALA A 28 -12.28 1.07 -14.19
CA ALA A 28 -11.25 1.42 -15.16
C ALA A 28 -11.44 0.61 -16.43
N GLY A 29 -12.15 1.18 -17.38
CA GLY A 29 -11.93 0.99 -18.82
C GLY A 29 -12.43 -0.26 -19.52
N GLY A 30 -13.59 -0.20 -20.15
CA GLY A 30 -13.67 -0.60 -21.56
C GLY A 30 -14.17 -1.98 -21.96
N GLY A 31 -14.77 -2.78 -21.10
CA GLY A 31 -15.56 -3.95 -21.48
C GLY A 31 -16.72 -4.16 -20.52
N GLU A 32 -17.95 -4.30 -20.99
CA GLU A 32 -19.07 -4.66 -20.13
C GLU A 32 -19.07 -6.17 -19.89
N LEU A 33 -18.60 -6.60 -18.71
CA LEU A 33 -18.95 -7.92 -18.22
C LEU A 33 -20.46 -7.91 -17.95
N ASN A 34 -21.22 -8.64 -18.77
CA ASN A 34 -22.65 -8.81 -18.56
C ASN A 34 -22.90 -9.74 -17.37
N LEU A 35 -22.69 -9.23 -16.17
CA LEU A 35 -23.01 -9.92 -14.92
C LEU A 35 -24.51 -9.75 -14.64
N THR A 36 -25.16 -10.85 -14.28
CA THR A 36 -26.53 -10.80 -13.79
C THR A 36 -26.57 -10.18 -12.38
N LYS A 37 -27.69 -9.59 -12.01
CA LYS A 37 -27.88 -9.08 -10.63
C LYS A 37 -27.62 -10.14 -9.55
N LYS A 38 -27.83 -11.41 -9.87
CA LYS A 38 -27.56 -12.53 -8.98
C LYS A 38 -26.07 -12.74 -8.80
N GLU A 39 -25.30 -12.76 -9.89
CA GLU A 39 -23.83 -12.92 -9.86
C GLU A 39 -23.16 -11.76 -9.11
N ILE A 40 -23.61 -10.53 -9.33
CA ILE A 40 -23.10 -9.36 -8.57
C ILE A 40 -23.36 -9.52 -7.07
N LYS A 41 -24.57 -9.97 -6.70
CA LYS A 41 -24.93 -10.17 -5.28
C LYS A 41 -24.10 -11.30 -4.65
N GLU A 42 -23.87 -12.38 -5.38
CA GLU A 42 -23.05 -13.51 -4.94
C GLU A 42 -21.59 -13.07 -4.75
N GLU A 43 -21.05 -12.29 -5.69
CA GLU A 43 -19.69 -11.75 -5.58
C GLU A 43 -19.53 -10.82 -4.37
N LEU A 44 -20.46 -9.88 -4.19
CA LEU A 44 -20.43 -8.98 -3.03
C LEU A 44 -20.55 -9.74 -1.70
N ALA A 45 -21.35 -10.81 -1.66
CA ALA A 45 -21.45 -11.65 -0.47
C ALA A 45 -20.13 -12.41 -0.21
N TYR A 46 -19.51 -12.94 -1.26
CA TYR A 46 -18.21 -13.58 -1.20
C TYR A 46 -17.14 -12.65 -0.66
N GLN A 47 -17.01 -11.43 -1.19
CA GLN A 47 -16.05 -10.44 -0.74
C GLN A 47 -16.27 -10.06 0.73
N LYS A 48 -17.51 -9.78 1.12
CA LYS A 48 -17.87 -9.43 2.50
C LYS A 48 -17.52 -10.51 3.50
N GLN A 49 -17.75 -11.77 3.17
CA GLN A 49 -17.40 -12.89 4.05
C GLN A 49 -15.88 -12.96 4.31
N LEU A 50 -15.05 -12.75 3.28
CA LEU A 50 -13.60 -12.71 3.47
C LEU A 50 -13.17 -11.50 4.30
N VAL A 51 -13.74 -10.33 4.04
CA VAL A 51 -13.49 -9.09 4.82
C VAL A 51 -13.83 -9.30 6.29
N GLU A 52 -15.00 -9.88 6.61
CA GLU A 52 -15.41 -10.17 7.99
C GLU A 52 -14.47 -11.17 8.67
N LYS A 53 -14.04 -12.22 7.95
CA LYS A 53 -13.06 -13.18 8.48
C LYS A 53 -11.74 -12.51 8.83
N LEU A 54 -11.25 -11.60 7.98
CA LEU A 54 -10.00 -10.87 8.22
C LEU A 54 -10.14 -9.87 9.37
N ARG A 55 -11.26 -9.16 9.48
CA ARG A 55 -11.50 -8.22 10.59
C ARG A 55 -11.58 -8.89 11.96
N ASN A 56 -12.02 -10.14 11.99
CA ASN A 56 -12.13 -10.93 13.22
C ASN A 56 -10.89 -11.81 13.48
N ALA A 57 -9.85 -11.68 12.68
CA ALA A 57 -8.63 -12.46 12.81
C ALA A 57 -7.64 -11.73 13.73
N ASP A 58 -7.08 -12.46 14.68
CA ASP A 58 -6.03 -11.94 15.55
C ASP A 58 -4.65 -12.04 14.88
N ASP A 59 -4.47 -12.98 13.93
CA ASP A 59 -3.19 -13.23 13.26
C ASP A 59 -3.38 -14.01 11.94
N ASN A 60 -2.36 -13.94 11.05
CA ASN A 60 -2.19 -14.80 9.87
C ASN A 60 -3.19 -14.55 8.71
N GLU A 61 -3.36 -13.27 8.37
CA GLU A 61 -4.23 -12.81 7.28
C GLU A 61 -3.94 -13.52 5.95
N GLU A 62 -2.66 -13.76 5.61
CA GLU A 62 -2.28 -14.48 4.40
C GLU A 62 -2.86 -15.91 4.35
N LYS A 63 -2.89 -16.60 5.49
CA LYS A 63 -3.44 -17.94 5.58
C LYS A 63 -4.95 -17.91 5.39
N ILE A 64 -5.64 -16.97 6.03
CA ILE A 64 -7.09 -16.80 5.91
C ILE A 64 -7.49 -16.52 4.46
N VAL A 65 -6.80 -15.59 3.80
CA VAL A 65 -7.05 -15.29 2.38
C VAL A 65 -6.87 -16.55 1.53
N LYS A 66 -5.74 -17.23 1.69
CA LYS A 66 -5.43 -18.44 0.90
C LYS A 66 -6.46 -19.53 1.09
N GLU A 67 -6.81 -19.88 2.33
CA GLU A 67 -7.78 -20.93 2.66
C GLU A 67 -9.18 -20.55 2.16
N TYR A 68 -9.60 -19.30 2.38
CA TYR A 68 -10.90 -18.85 1.91
C TYR A 68 -11.05 -18.93 0.39
N LEU A 69 -10.04 -18.49 -0.35
CA LEU A 69 -10.06 -18.54 -1.83
C LEU A 69 -10.02 -19.99 -2.37
N ALA A 70 -9.36 -20.91 -1.65
CA ALA A 70 -9.28 -22.31 -2.05
C ALA A 70 -10.59 -23.06 -1.78
N ASP A 71 -11.32 -22.71 -0.73
CA ASP A 71 -12.49 -23.44 -0.25
C ASP A 71 -13.84 -22.90 -0.78
N ASN A 72 -13.84 -21.71 -1.39
CA ASN A 72 -15.07 -21.07 -1.82
C ASN A 72 -15.03 -20.76 -3.33
N ASP A 73 -16.04 -21.27 -4.03
CA ASP A 73 -16.25 -20.96 -5.44
C ASP A 73 -16.55 -19.46 -5.64
N ASN A 74 -16.00 -18.90 -6.68
CA ASN A 74 -16.23 -17.51 -7.05
C ASN A 74 -16.93 -17.41 -8.41
N ALA A 75 -18.14 -16.82 -8.42
CA ALA A 75 -18.97 -16.73 -9.60
C ALA A 75 -18.35 -15.90 -10.74
N ILE A 76 -17.70 -14.78 -10.39
CA ILE A 76 -17.05 -13.90 -11.37
C ILE A 76 -15.79 -14.57 -11.94
N ALA A 77 -14.91 -15.10 -11.09
CA ALA A 77 -13.68 -15.72 -11.53
C ALA A 77 -13.95 -16.94 -12.45
N ASN A 78 -14.98 -17.73 -12.13
CA ASN A 78 -15.39 -18.86 -12.97
C ASN A 78 -15.93 -18.42 -14.34
N LYS A 79 -16.60 -17.25 -14.41
CA LYS A 79 -17.15 -16.70 -15.66
C LYS A 79 -16.05 -16.12 -16.56
N ILE A 80 -15.10 -15.39 -15.98
CA ILE A 80 -14.01 -14.74 -16.71
C ILE A 80 -13.04 -15.77 -17.28
N GLY A 81 -12.78 -16.86 -16.57
CA GLY A 81 -11.95 -17.97 -17.08
C GLY A 81 -12.46 -18.56 -18.42
N ASN A 82 -13.66 -18.18 -18.84
CA ASN A 82 -14.31 -18.61 -20.06
C ASN A 82 -14.61 -17.49 -21.07
N SER A 83 -14.22 -16.22 -20.80
CA SER A 83 -14.49 -15.08 -21.69
C SER A 83 -13.18 -14.44 -22.17
N GLU A 84 -13.16 -14.02 -23.44
CA GLU A 84 -12.05 -13.27 -24.03
C GLU A 84 -12.07 -11.78 -23.64
N ASP A 85 -13.16 -11.31 -23.05
CA ASP A 85 -13.36 -9.90 -22.64
C ASP A 85 -13.09 -9.74 -21.13
N SER A 86 -11.93 -9.21 -20.79
CA SER A 86 -11.59 -8.83 -19.42
C SER A 86 -12.06 -7.41 -19.13
N THR A 87 -13.02 -7.27 -18.25
CA THR A 87 -13.32 -5.99 -17.58
C THR A 87 -12.50 -5.91 -16.31
N GLU A 88 -11.83 -4.81 -16.08
CA GLU A 88 -11.10 -4.60 -14.83
C GLU A 88 -12.08 -4.10 -13.77
N PHE A 89 -12.57 -5.01 -12.94
CA PHE A 89 -13.37 -4.72 -11.75
C PHE A 89 -12.43 -4.59 -10.56
N ILE A 90 -12.52 -3.51 -9.79
CA ILE A 90 -11.67 -3.28 -8.63
C ILE A 90 -12.51 -2.84 -7.44
N ASP A 91 -12.58 -3.69 -6.41
CA ASP A 91 -13.15 -3.36 -5.11
C ASP A 91 -12.06 -3.33 -4.06
N THR A 92 -12.04 -2.29 -3.24
CA THR A 92 -11.05 -2.13 -2.18
C THR A 92 -11.74 -2.02 -0.83
N TYR A 93 -11.29 -2.84 0.13
CA TYR A 93 -11.75 -2.86 1.51
C TYR A 93 -10.61 -2.54 2.46
N ILE A 94 -10.84 -1.63 3.39
CA ILE A 94 -9.95 -1.37 4.51
C ILE A 94 -10.33 -2.36 5.62
N ILE A 95 -9.40 -3.23 5.99
CA ILE A 95 -9.59 -4.18 7.08
C ILE A 95 -9.29 -3.49 8.41
N ASN A 96 -8.12 -2.86 8.48
CA ASN A 96 -7.64 -2.02 9.60
C ASN A 96 -6.64 -0.98 9.06
N ASP A 97 -5.99 -0.21 9.94
CA ASP A 97 -5.03 0.84 9.55
C ASP A 97 -3.81 0.28 8.79
N GLU A 98 -3.48 -0.99 9.01
CA GLU A 98 -2.30 -1.66 8.43
C GLU A 98 -2.66 -2.49 7.21
N THR A 99 -3.88 -3.00 7.12
CA THR A 99 -4.30 -4.03 6.15
C THR A 99 -5.41 -3.55 5.22
N GLN A 100 -5.20 -3.77 3.93
CA GLN A 100 -6.16 -3.55 2.86
C GLN A 100 -6.34 -4.81 2.03
N LEU A 101 -7.57 -5.09 1.60
CA LEU A 101 -7.91 -6.18 0.68
C LEU A 101 -8.48 -5.59 -0.61
N ILE A 102 -7.95 -6.02 -1.75
CA ILE A 102 -8.33 -5.54 -3.07
C ILE A 102 -8.76 -6.74 -3.92
N PHE A 103 -9.97 -6.68 -4.44
CA PHE A 103 -10.49 -7.68 -5.38
C PHE A 103 -10.44 -7.13 -6.79
N THR A 104 -9.97 -7.96 -7.71
CA THR A 104 -10.13 -7.78 -9.15
C THR A 104 -10.97 -8.92 -9.72
N ASP A 105 -11.12 -8.96 -11.01
CA ASP A 105 -11.80 -10.06 -11.71
C ASP A 105 -11.18 -11.42 -11.39
N THR A 106 -9.86 -11.49 -11.48
CA THR A 106 -9.10 -12.75 -11.45
C THR A 106 -8.22 -12.90 -10.21
N GLU A 107 -8.02 -11.83 -9.44
CA GLU A 107 -7.07 -11.79 -8.34
C GLU A 107 -7.64 -11.20 -7.07
N VAL A 108 -7.03 -11.58 -5.97
CA VAL A 108 -7.19 -10.91 -4.67
C VAL A 108 -5.82 -10.47 -4.18
N MET A 109 -5.70 -9.20 -3.81
CA MET A 109 -4.47 -8.61 -3.33
C MET A 109 -4.61 -8.24 -1.86
N LEU A 110 -3.66 -8.67 -1.05
CA LEU A 110 -3.54 -8.31 0.36
C LEU A 110 -2.37 -7.33 0.51
N ASP A 111 -2.67 -6.11 0.93
CA ASP A 111 -1.69 -5.09 1.29
C ASP A 111 -1.55 -5.05 2.81
N THR A 112 -0.35 -5.24 3.31
CA THR A 112 -0.03 -5.09 4.74
C THR A 112 1.03 -4.02 4.95
N THR A 113 0.95 -3.29 6.07
CA THR A 113 1.93 -2.28 6.46
C THR A 113 2.22 -2.41 7.93
N GLU A 114 3.48 -2.53 8.26
CA GLU A 114 3.98 -2.53 9.62
C GLU A 114 4.71 -1.21 9.87
N MET A 115 4.48 -0.56 11.00
CA MET A 115 5.18 0.67 11.37
C MET A 115 5.69 0.59 12.80
N SER A 116 6.93 1.02 13.00
CA SER A 116 7.51 1.20 14.34
C SER A 116 8.09 2.61 14.47
N ASN A 117 7.73 3.31 15.54
CA ASN A 117 8.29 4.61 15.85
C ASN A 117 9.52 4.41 16.75
N GLU A 118 10.67 4.81 16.25
CA GLU A 118 11.90 4.91 17.04
C GLU A 118 12.05 6.38 17.48
N ASN A 119 12.15 6.63 18.79
CA ASN A 119 11.97 7.99 19.31
C ASN A 119 13.14 8.94 19.07
N GLU A 120 14.37 8.43 18.85
CA GLU A 120 15.56 9.25 18.64
C GLU A 120 16.37 8.74 17.45
N ALA A 121 16.82 9.67 16.60
CA ALA A 121 17.74 9.37 15.50
C ALA A 121 19.15 9.10 16.03
N THR A 122 19.83 8.12 15.45
CA THR A 122 21.25 7.87 15.74
C THR A 122 22.12 8.97 15.14
N SER A 123 23.37 9.07 15.60
CA SER A 123 24.34 10.03 15.06
C SER A 123 24.60 9.87 13.56
N GLU A 124 24.51 8.65 13.03
CA GLU A 124 24.65 8.38 11.58
C GLU A 124 23.46 8.90 10.78
N GLU A 125 22.25 8.73 11.30
CA GLU A 125 21.01 9.23 10.67
C GLU A 125 20.94 10.75 10.68
N GLU A 126 21.41 11.40 11.75
CA GLU A 126 21.58 12.84 11.79
C GLU A 126 22.62 13.35 10.78
N LYS A 127 23.69 12.57 10.55
CA LYS A 127 24.69 12.87 9.54
C LYS A 127 24.10 12.85 8.13
N LEU A 128 23.27 11.86 7.79
CA LEU A 128 22.54 11.81 6.51
C LEU A 128 21.66 13.04 6.29
N LEU A 129 21.01 13.51 7.34
CA LEU A 129 20.23 14.75 7.27
C LEU A 129 21.12 15.98 6.97
N ARG A 130 22.33 16.04 7.49
CA ARG A 130 23.29 17.14 7.27
C ARG A 130 23.93 17.09 5.89
N GLU A 131 24.30 15.90 5.40
CA GLU A 131 24.94 15.74 4.09
C GLU A 131 24.02 16.14 2.92
N GLU A 132 22.69 15.98 3.06
CA GLU A 132 21.76 16.48 2.05
C GLU A 132 21.73 18.01 1.96
N ASP A 133 22.04 18.74 3.04
CA ASP A 133 22.14 20.20 3.01
C ASP A 133 23.39 20.68 2.22
N SER A 134 24.45 19.89 2.18
CA SER A 134 25.70 20.26 1.50
C SER A 134 25.63 20.12 -0.02
N ASN A 135 24.71 19.31 -0.53
CA ASN A 135 24.55 19.06 -1.96
C ASN A 135 23.51 19.99 -2.66
N GLU A 136 22.62 20.63 -1.91
CA GLU A 136 21.81 21.73 -2.42
C GLU A 136 22.53 23.06 -2.08
N SER A 137 23.29 23.57 -3.06
CA SER A 137 24.10 24.77 -2.89
C SER A 137 23.27 25.98 -2.43
N ILE A 138 23.19 26.20 -1.13
CA ILE A 138 22.81 27.46 -0.52
C ILE A 138 23.87 28.55 -0.82
N ILE A 139 25.02 28.16 -1.37
CA ILE A 139 26.16 29.05 -1.65
C ILE A 139 25.89 30.02 -2.81
N SER A 140 24.92 29.77 -3.70
CA SER A 140 24.61 30.70 -4.79
C SER A 140 23.75 31.87 -4.38
N SER A 141 22.97 31.76 -3.29
CA SER A 141 22.04 32.80 -2.87
C SER A 141 22.63 33.83 -1.88
N ILE A 142 23.75 33.53 -1.24
CA ILE A 142 24.36 34.39 -0.22
C ILE A 142 25.32 35.44 -0.84
N LYS A 143 25.71 35.27 -2.11
CA LYS A 143 26.58 36.25 -2.79
C LYS A 143 25.90 37.52 -3.29
N GLU A 144 24.58 37.55 -3.27
CA GLU A 144 23.82 38.70 -3.85
C GLU A 144 23.14 39.62 -2.81
N PHE A 145 23.16 39.25 -1.53
CA PHE A 145 22.66 40.10 -0.45
C PHE A 145 23.79 40.46 0.50
N GLY A 146 24.25 41.70 0.38
CA GLY A 146 25.22 42.32 1.27
C GLY A 146 24.80 42.21 2.73
N GLU A 147 25.83 42.16 3.58
CA GLU A 147 25.82 42.09 5.03
C GLU A 147 24.57 42.65 5.72
N THR A 148 23.63 41.78 6.03
CA THR A 148 22.65 42.06 7.08
C THR A 148 22.96 41.10 8.23
N VAL A 149 23.60 41.65 9.25
CA VAL A 149 23.83 40.97 10.54
C VAL A 149 22.48 40.64 11.13
N LEU A 150 21.98 39.47 10.90
CA LEU A 150 20.83 38.91 11.62
C LEU A 150 21.29 38.42 12.98
N PHE A 151 20.84 39.10 13.99
CA PHE A 151 20.97 38.79 15.40
C PHE A 151 20.80 37.27 15.63
N GLY A 152 21.77 36.69 16.34
CA GLY A 152 21.86 35.28 16.64
C GLY A 152 20.66 34.72 17.39
N GLN A 153 19.61 34.40 16.69
CA GLN A 153 18.70 33.36 17.12
C GLN A 153 19.38 32.01 16.84
N LYS A 154 19.80 31.34 17.90
CA LYS A 154 20.09 29.92 17.85
C LYS A 154 18.82 29.22 17.42
N VAL A 155 18.70 28.94 16.13
CA VAL A 155 17.66 28.02 15.64
C VAL A 155 18.03 26.67 16.26
N TYR A 156 17.37 26.31 17.33
CA TYR A 156 17.45 24.97 17.86
C TYR A 156 16.90 24.06 16.76
N ALA A 157 17.77 23.32 16.11
CA ALA A 157 17.35 22.26 15.20
C ALA A 157 16.43 21.34 16.01
N ALA A 158 15.19 21.19 15.58
CA ALA A 158 14.28 20.26 16.21
C ALA A 158 14.96 18.87 16.25
N ALA A 159 14.86 18.20 17.39
CA ALA A 159 15.44 16.86 17.55
C ALA A 159 14.97 15.96 16.41
N SER A 160 15.91 15.27 15.80
CA SER A 160 15.61 14.33 14.72
C SER A 160 14.93 13.09 15.28
N LYS A 161 13.90 12.63 14.59
CA LYS A 161 13.14 11.42 14.94
C LYS A 161 13.22 10.42 13.80
N THR A 162 13.00 9.16 14.10
CA THR A 162 12.95 8.08 13.12
C THR A 162 11.62 7.34 13.15
N VAL A 163 11.22 6.85 11.98
CA VAL A 163 10.12 5.89 11.82
C VAL A 163 10.56 4.83 10.83
N SER A 164 10.42 3.57 11.22
CA SER A 164 10.62 2.43 10.33
C SER A 164 9.25 1.95 9.84
N ALA A 165 9.16 1.66 8.55
CA ALA A 165 7.95 1.15 7.94
C ALA A 165 8.27 0.03 6.95
N ARG A 166 7.35 -0.93 6.83
CA ARG A 166 7.37 -2.01 5.85
C ARG A 166 6.02 -2.07 5.17
N HIS A 167 6.02 -2.21 3.87
CA HIS A 167 4.82 -2.41 3.08
C HIS A 167 4.97 -3.62 2.17
N THR A 168 3.99 -4.51 2.20
CA THR A 168 3.96 -5.76 1.43
C THR A 168 2.65 -5.85 0.67
N ARG A 169 2.72 -6.23 -0.60
CA ARG A 169 1.57 -6.65 -1.41
C ARG A 169 1.73 -8.11 -1.80
N THR A 170 0.77 -8.93 -1.41
CA THR A 170 0.66 -10.33 -1.82
C THR A 170 -0.52 -10.49 -2.76
N VAL A 171 -0.31 -11.15 -3.90
CA VAL A 171 -1.31 -11.38 -4.93
C VAL A 171 -1.65 -12.86 -5.00
N TYR A 172 -2.95 -13.16 -5.00
CA TYR A 172 -3.51 -14.51 -5.06
C TYR A 172 -4.38 -14.65 -6.30
N ALA A 173 -4.35 -15.82 -6.92
CA ALA A 173 -5.33 -16.20 -7.93
C ALA A 173 -6.69 -16.43 -7.26
N LYS A 174 -7.72 -15.72 -7.70
CA LYS A 174 -9.07 -15.75 -7.10
C LYS A 174 -9.74 -17.11 -7.20
N VAL A 175 -9.49 -17.84 -8.30
CA VAL A 175 -10.10 -19.16 -8.55
C VAL A 175 -9.49 -20.28 -7.69
N SER A 176 -8.20 -20.19 -7.37
CA SER A 176 -7.47 -21.30 -6.75
C SER A 176 -6.86 -20.99 -5.39
N GLY A 177 -6.91 -19.75 -4.94
CA GLY A 177 -6.24 -19.31 -3.72
C GLY A 177 -4.70 -19.40 -3.78
N ASN A 178 -4.13 -19.74 -4.94
CA ASN A 178 -2.69 -19.84 -5.07
C ASN A 178 -2.04 -18.46 -5.00
N LYS A 179 -1.04 -18.34 -4.15
CA LYS A 179 -0.19 -17.16 -4.09
C LYS A 179 0.64 -17.07 -5.38
N LEU A 180 0.44 -16.01 -6.15
CA LEU A 180 1.15 -15.77 -7.42
C LEU A 180 2.52 -15.15 -7.16
N PHE A 181 2.53 -14.03 -6.47
CA PHE A 181 3.75 -13.32 -6.09
C PHE A 181 3.54 -12.43 -4.86
N THR A 182 4.65 -12.02 -4.28
CA THR A 182 4.69 -11.04 -3.18
C THR A 182 5.77 -10.01 -3.48
N ALA A 183 5.45 -8.73 -3.35
CA ALA A 183 6.39 -7.62 -3.43
C ALA A 183 6.43 -6.88 -2.08
N GLY A 184 7.63 -6.59 -1.58
CA GLY A 184 7.82 -5.91 -0.32
C GLY A 184 8.91 -4.86 -0.38
N ILE A 185 8.71 -3.80 0.41
CA ILE A 185 9.67 -2.71 0.63
C ILE A 185 9.68 -2.33 2.10
N GLY A 186 10.87 -2.21 2.68
CA GLY A 186 11.09 -1.67 4.01
C GLY A 186 11.95 -0.41 3.95
N ALA A 187 11.66 0.55 4.80
CA ALA A 187 12.38 1.81 4.87
C ALA A 187 12.48 2.34 6.29
N LYS A 188 13.60 2.99 6.59
CA LYS A 188 13.79 3.85 7.76
C LYS A 188 13.84 5.29 7.30
N PHE A 189 12.95 6.11 7.86
CA PHE A 189 12.87 7.54 7.57
C PHE A 189 13.34 8.33 8.79
N THR A 190 14.20 9.33 8.57
CA THR A 190 14.66 10.27 9.60
C THR A 190 14.14 11.66 9.24
N TYR A 191 13.50 12.35 10.18
CA TYR A 191 12.83 13.63 9.95
C TYR A 191 12.99 14.57 11.16
N ASN A 192 12.86 15.88 10.93
CA ASN A 192 13.04 16.90 11.96
C ASN A 192 12.06 18.09 11.84
N GLY A 193 10.94 17.92 11.15
CA GLY A 193 9.97 19.01 10.93
C GLY A 193 10.30 19.94 9.78
N ALA A 194 11.55 19.97 9.30
CA ALA A 194 11.97 20.77 8.15
C ALA A 194 12.21 19.90 6.91
N LYS A 195 12.83 18.76 7.10
CA LYS A 195 13.22 17.82 6.04
C LYS A 195 13.06 16.36 6.46
N VAL A 196 13.17 15.47 5.50
CA VAL A 196 13.15 14.02 5.69
C VAL A 196 14.18 13.35 4.80
N THR A 197 14.85 12.34 5.34
CA THR A 197 15.71 11.41 4.61
C THR A 197 15.13 10.00 4.67
N ALA A 198 15.60 9.11 3.80
CA ALA A 198 15.14 7.72 3.78
C ALA A 198 16.28 6.78 3.43
N GLN A 199 16.28 5.63 4.09
CA GLN A 199 17.14 4.50 3.82
C GLN A 199 16.27 3.26 3.57
N THR A 200 16.54 2.53 2.50
CA THR A 200 15.89 1.23 2.24
C THR A 200 16.47 0.19 3.18
N THR A 201 15.62 -0.49 3.93
CA THR A 201 16.02 -1.58 4.85
C THR A 201 15.76 -2.95 4.26
N GLU A 202 14.73 -3.08 3.42
CA GLU A 202 14.36 -4.32 2.77
C GLU A 202 13.76 -4.03 1.40
N ASN A 203 13.99 -4.93 0.44
CA ASN A 203 13.32 -4.91 -0.86
C ASN A 203 13.30 -6.31 -1.46
N TYR A 204 12.15 -6.76 -1.92
CA TYR A 204 12.03 -8.05 -2.60
C TYR A 204 10.80 -8.13 -3.52
N VAL A 205 10.91 -8.99 -4.52
CA VAL A 205 9.78 -9.56 -5.24
C VAL A 205 10.02 -11.07 -5.32
N LYS A 206 9.08 -11.83 -4.78
CA LYS A 206 9.09 -13.29 -4.77
C LYS A 206 7.92 -13.79 -5.60
N VAL A 207 8.14 -14.77 -6.43
CA VAL A 207 7.12 -15.45 -7.22
C VAL A 207 6.98 -16.87 -6.70
N ASN A 208 5.76 -17.39 -6.72
CA ASN A 208 5.47 -18.77 -6.35
C ASN A 208 5.16 -19.57 -7.61
N GLY A 209 5.80 -20.72 -7.73
CA GLY A 209 5.47 -21.67 -8.80
C GLY A 209 4.12 -22.34 -8.51
N ILE A 210 3.26 -22.38 -9.51
CA ILE A 210 2.06 -23.22 -9.53
C ILE A 210 2.38 -24.41 -10.43
N SER A 211 1.87 -25.59 -10.12
CA SER A 211 2.12 -26.80 -10.93
C SER A 211 1.84 -26.55 -12.42
N GLY A 212 2.89 -26.68 -13.25
CA GLY A 212 2.83 -26.47 -14.70
C GLY A 212 2.99 -25.02 -15.18
N VAL A 213 3.02 -24.02 -14.29
CA VAL A 213 3.24 -22.61 -14.63
C VAL A 213 4.49 -22.11 -13.93
N VAL A 214 5.45 -21.61 -14.70
CA VAL A 214 6.68 -21.02 -14.15
C VAL A 214 6.55 -19.51 -14.13
N TRP A 215 6.64 -18.94 -12.95
CA TRP A 215 6.75 -17.50 -12.78
C TRP A 215 8.22 -17.08 -12.67
N SER A 216 8.58 -16.01 -13.32
CA SER A 216 9.91 -15.40 -13.26
C SER A 216 9.81 -13.91 -13.00
N VAL A 217 10.86 -13.33 -12.37
CA VAL A 217 10.89 -11.90 -12.04
C VAL A 217 11.96 -11.22 -12.87
N HIS A 218 11.56 -10.19 -13.59
CA HIS A 218 12.39 -9.39 -14.48
C HIS A 218 12.36 -7.91 -14.07
N ASN A 219 13.29 -7.12 -14.62
CA ASN A 219 13.30 -5.65 -14.52
C ASN A 219 13.18 -5.12 -13.07
N LYS A 220 13.79 -5.82 -12.10
CA LYS A 220 13.82 -5.38 -10.70
C LYS A 220 14.52 -4.03 -10.59
N LYS A 221 13.84 -3.05 -9.98
CA LYS A 221 14.40 -1.74 -9.62
C LYS A 221 13.88 -1.34 -8.27
N ASN A 222 14.74 -0.78 -7.45
CA ASN A 222 14.42 -0.20 -6.16
C ASN A 222 15.20 1.09 -5.96
N GLY A 223 14.83 1.89 -4.99
CA GLY A 223 15.56 3.10 -4.65
C GLY A 223 14.75 4.11 -3.86
N VAL A 224 15.36 5.25 -3.66
CA VAL A 224 14.77 6.39 -2.97
C VAL A 224 14.56 7.52 -3.98
N GLN A 225 13.32 7.93 -4.16
CA GLN A 225 12.98 9.14 -4.92
C GLN A 225 12.90 10.33 -3.95
N LYS A 226 13.39 11.48 -4.40
CA LYS A 226 13.46 12.74 -3.65
C LYS A 226 12.57 13.80 -4.34
N PRO A 227 11.23 13.71 -4.24
CA PRO A 227 10.35 14.69 -4.88
C PRO A 227 10.55 16.11 -4.35
N SER A 228 10.92 16.24 -3.06
CA SER A 228 11.31 17.52 -2.43
C SER A 228 12.10 17.24 -1.15
N ILE A 229 12.70 18.26 -0.56
CA ILE A 229 13.37 18.16 0.76
C ILE A 229 12.40 17.68 1.87
N LYS A 230 11.09 17.94 1.71
CA LYS A 230 10.04 17.59 2.68
C LYS A 230 9.39 16.23 2.43
N LYS A 231 9.83 15.48 1.41
CA LYS A 231 9.18 14.23 1.00
C LYS A 231 10.17 13.23 0.42
N ARG A 232 10.10 11.99 0.87
CA ARG A 232 10.85 10.84 0.34
C ARG A 232 9.90 9.73 -0.02
N VAL A 233 10.21 9.03 -1.12
CA VAL A 233 9.49 7.84 -1.56
C VAL A 233 10.50 6.73 -1.77
N VAL A 234 10.38 5.66 -1.00
CA VAL A 234 11.14 4.43 -1.18
C VAL A 234 10.28 3.45 -1.97
N TYR A 235 10.85 2.85 -3.02
CA TYR A 235 10.08 1.99 -3.90
C TYR A 235 10.81 0.71 -4.27
N GLN A 236 10.03 -0.33 -4.53
CA GLN A 236 10.41 -1.57 -5.20
C GLN A 236 9.48 -1.78 -6.39
N GLN A 237 10.04 -2.06 -7.57
CA GLN A 237 9.27 -2.43 -8.75
C GLN A 237 9.91 -3.61 -9.48
N ALA A 238 9.08 -4.37 -10.18
CA ALA A 238 9.51 -5.46 -11.04
C ALA A 238 8.42 -5.81 -12.06
N THR A 239 8.78 -6.68 -12.99
CA THR A 239 7.85 -7.35 -13.90
C THR A 239 7.84 -8.84 -13.56
N ALA A 240 6.69 -9.38 -13.19
CA ALA A 240 6.48 -10.82 -13.06
C ALA A 240 5.95 -11.36 -14.37
N LYS A 241 6.57 -12.42 -14.89
CA LYS A 241 6.13 -13.11 -16.13
C LYS A 241 5.78 -14.54 -15.79
N SER A 242 4.59 -14.98 -16.19
CA SER A 242 4.22 -16.38 -16.17
C SER A 242 4.40 -16.98 -17.56
N GLY A 243 4.79 -18.23 -17.59
CA GLY A 243 5.00 -18.92 -18.85
C GLY A 243 4.85 -20.43 -18.71
N LEU A 244 4.56 -21.07 -19.83
CA LEU A 244 4.60 -22.52 -20.00
C LEU A 244 5.93 -22.89 -20.66
N THR A 245 6.68 -23.79 -20.06
CA THR A 245 7.91 -24.32 -20.66
C THR A 245 7.61 -25.67 -21.30
N TYR A 246 7.73 -25.74 -22.63
CA TYR A 246 7.62 -27.00 -23.35
C TYR A 246 8.89 -27.23 -24.15
N LYS A 247 9.61 -28.31 -23.86
CA LYS A 247 10.86 -28.74 -24.55
C LYS A 247 11.92 -27.62 -24.66
N GLY A 248 12.07 -26.82 -23.62
CA GLY A 248 13.07 -25.75 -23.57
C GLY A 248 12.65 -24.41 -24.22
N ASN A 249 11.52 -24.38 -24.94
CA ASN A 249 10.92 -23.15 -25.44
C ASN A 249 9.87 -22.64 -24.47
N GLY A 250 10.02 -21.41 -23.99
CA GLY A 250 9.05 -20.77 -23.10
C GLY A 250 8.06 -19.91 -23.86
N LEU A 251 6.78 -20.11 -23.64
CA LEU A 251 5.73 -19.17 -24.04
C LEU A 251 5.37 -18.30 -22.84
N VAL A 252 5.51 -16.99 -22.96
CA VAL A 252 5.00 -16.03 -21.97
C VAL A 252 3.49 -15.96 -22.15
N VAL A 253 2.75 -16.29 -21.10
CA VAL A 253 1.28 -16.30 -21.11
C VAL A 253 0.74 -15.02 -20.48
N GLU A 254 1.43 -14.51 -19.47
CA GLU A 254 1.00 -13.33 -18.72
C GLU A 254 2.21 -12.52 -18.24
N GLU A 255 2.10 -11.21 -18.28
CA GLU A 255 3.09 -10.28 -17.76
C GLU A 255 2.42 -9.25 -16.86
N LYS A 256 2.92 -9.09 -15.62
CA LYS A 256 2.40 -8.12 -14.66
C LYS A 256 3.50 -7.22 -14.15
N TYR A 257 3.29 -5.92 -14.30
CA TYR A 257 4.11 -4.91 -13.65
C TYR A 257 3.66 -4.73 -12.19
N ILE A 258 4.62 -4.73 -11.28
CA ILE A 258 4.38 -4.57 -9.85
C ILE A 258 5.22 -3.41 -9.34
N ARG A 259 4.60 -2.55 -8.54
CA ARG A 259 5.32 -1.53 -7.79
C ARG A 259 4.69 -1.33 -6.42
N VAL A 260 5.53 -1.32 -5.38
CA VAL A 260 5.17 -0.98 -4.00
C VAL A 260 6.00 0.21 -3.54
N ASN A 261 5.38 1.15 -2.83
CA ASN A 261 6.02 2.36 -2.34
C ASN A 261 5.70 2.59 -0.87
N LEU A 262 6.68 3.17 -0.18
CA LEU A 262 6.53 3.84 1.10
C LEU A 262 6.92 5.30 0.92
N GLU A 263 6.08 6.19 1.38
CA GLU A 263 6.32 7.62 1.33
C GLU A 263 6.32 8.19 2.76
N CYS A 264 7.25 9.07 3.06
CA CYS A 264 7.26 9.79 4.32
C CYS A 264 7.47 11.30 4.08
N ASN A 265 6.78 12.12 4.85
CA ASN A 265 6.96 13.56 4.84
C ASN A 265 7.84 14.03 6.01
N HIS A 266 8.22 15.31 5.99
CA HIS A 266 9.08 15.96 7.00
C HIS A 266 8.49 15.98 8.42
N LEU A 267 7.21 15.66 8.59
CA LEU A 267 6.51 15.55 9.89
C LEU A 267 6.46 14.10 10.39
N GLY A 268 7.03 13.14 9.64
CA GLY A 268 7.04 11.72 9.99
C GLY A 268 5.77 10.97 9.61
N LYS A 269 4.84 11.59 8.85
CA LYS A 269 3.65 10.89 8.37
C LYS A 269 4.04 9.95 7.23
N VAL A 270 3.89 8.66 7.47
CA VAL A 270 4.10 7.60 6.48
C VAL A 270 2.80 7.30 5.73
N SER A 271 2.91 7.04 4.45
CA SER A 271 1.82 6.52 3.60
C SER A 271 2.34 5.45 2.66
N LYS A 272 1.44 4.57 2.21
CA LYS A 272 1.71 3.45 1.32
C LYS A 272 0.98 3.60 -0.01
N SER A 273 1.53 3.04 -1.07
CA SER A 273 0.81 2.84 -2.33
C SER A 273 1.40 1.65 -3.09
N SER A 274 0.58 0.99 -3.87
CA SER A 274 1.00 -0.12 -4.71
C SER A 274 0.23 -0.10 -6.04
N VAL A 275 0.89 -0.65 -7.06
CA VAL A 275 0.31 -0.82 -8.41
C VAL A 275 0.63 -2.24 -8.86
N VAL A 276 -0.39 -2.92 -9.38
CA VAL A 276 -0.26 -4.16 -10.17
C VAL A 276 -1.03 -3.93 -11.46
N ARG A 277 -0.46 -4.20 -12.60
CA ARG A 277 -1.09 -4.04 -13.92
C ARG A 277 -0.42 -4.91 -14.98
#